data_1a48d0491052bc96bcfee0b2cb6248ca
#
_entry.id   1a48d0491052bc96bcfee0b2cb6248ca
#
_cell.length_a   1.000
_cell.length_b   1.000
_cell.length_c   1.000
_cell.angle_alpha   90.00
_cell.angle_beta   90.00
_cell.angle_gamma   90.00
#
_symmetry.space_group_name_H-M   'P 1'
#
loop_
_entity.id
_entity.type
_entity.pdbx_description
1 polymer ?
#
loop_
_entity_poly.entity_id
_entity_poly.type
_entity_poly.pdbx_seq_one_letter_code
_entity_poly.pdbx_strand_id
1 'polypeptide(L)'
;MSPLVVSNLSHSFGGVRALDGVSLQLQAGERHAIIGTNGAGKTTLFNVINGQIAPSSGEIWILGTNATRLPVHRRAALGLARTFQVTSLFPHLSVLHNMIVAVAALSRFHFVFWRPVTAHAEIVGRAQDMLAGWKLWDHRDELVANLSYGVQRQLEIVLALAGNPKLLLLDEPMAGLSASETHLASDIILNLDRATTVLLIEHDLAAAFRIADRVTAMDQGRVVAEGTPDEIRKESSLRRIYMGAGAAAPKNGAARG
;
A
#
# COMPACT_ATOMS: atom_id res chain seq x y z
N MET A 1 12.99 -14.17 9.48
CA MET A 1 11.61 -14.15 10.03
C MET A 1 10.72 -13.40 9.06
N SER A 2 9.57 -13.95 8.66
CA SER A 2 8.67 -13.32 7.69
C SER A 2 7.97 -12.12 8.32
N PRO A 3 8.02 -10.93 7.71
CA PRO A 3 7.36 -9.73 8.24
C PRO A 3 5.84 -9.81 8.24
N LEU A 4 5.26 -10.58 7.31
CA LEU A 4 3.83 -10.85 7.23
C LEU A 4 3.59 -12.32 6.88
N VAL A 5 2.73 -12.97 7.66
CA VAL A 5 2.14 -14.26 7.34
C VAL A 5 0.64 -14.19 7.52
N VAL A 6 -0.09 -14.53 6.49
CA VAL A 6 -1.55 -14.65 6.46
C VAL A 6 -1.89 -16.10 6.18
N SER A 7 -2.70 -16.74 7.01
CA SER A 7 -3.02 -18.16 6.92
C SER A 7 -4.53 -18.39 6.88
N ASN A 8 -5.02 -18.95 5.78
CA ASN A 8 -6.43 -19.34 5.57
C ASN A 8 -7.44 -18.24 5.94
N LEU A 9 -7.12 -16.98 5.58
CA LEU A 9 -7.88 -15.81 5.96
C LEU A 9 -9.19 -15.74 5.21
N SER A 10 -10.30 -15.67 5.92
CA SER A 10 -11.63 -15.50 5.33
C SER A 10 -12.38 -14.36 5.99
N HIS A 11 -13.18 -13.65 5.20
CA HIS A 11 -14.09 -12.61 5.69
C HIS A 11 -15.34 -12.52 4.81
N SER A 12 -16.50 -12.32 5.46
CA SER A 12 -17.77 -12.14 4.78
C SER A 12 -18.50 -10.89 5.26
N PHE A 13 -19.08 -10.15 4.33
CA PHE A 13 -20.00 -9.05 4.59
C PHE A 13 -21.42 -9.56 4.36
N GLY A 14 -22.15 -9.82 5.45
CA GLY A 14 -23.48 -10.47 5.31
C GLY A 14 -23.35 -11.80 4.58
N GLY A 15 -24.02 -11.95 3.44
CA GLY A 15 -23.98 -13.18 2.61
C GLY A 15 -22.86 -13.24 1.58
N VAL A 16 -22.07 -12.15 1.41
CA VAL A 16 -21.00 -12.07 0.40
C VAL A 16 -19.66 -12.42 1.01
N ARG A 17 -19.02 -13.49 0.53
CA ARG A 17 -17.66 -13.88 0.94
C ARG A 17 -16.64 -13.03 0.18
N ALA A 18 -16.06 -12.03 0.85
CA ALA A 18 -15.09 -11.12 0.27
C ALA A 18 -13.65 -11.67 0.30
N LEU A 19 -13.33 -12.55 1.26
CA LEU A 19 -12.09 -13.34 1.32
C LEU A 19 -12.44 -14.80 1.62
N ASP A 20 -11.80 -15.72 0.93
CA ASP A 20 -12.06 -17.15 1.02
C ASP A 20 -10.77 -17.95 1.05
N GLY A 21 -10.25 -18.19 2.27
CA GLY A 21 -9.06 -19.01 2.50
C GLY A 21 -7.76 -18.41 1.98
N VAL A 22 -7.63 -17.07 1.96
CA VAL A 22 -6.43 -16.38 1.46
C VAL A 22 -5.24 -16.70 2.36
N SER A 23 -4.15 -17.18 1.74
CA SER A 23 -2.86 -17.37 2.41
C SER A 23 -1.77 -16.61 1.63
N LEU A 24 -0.89 -15.91 2.36
CA LEU A 24 0.15 -15.07 1.81
C LEU A 24 1.31 -14.99 2.79
N GLN A 25 2.55 -15.05 2.30
CA GLN A 25 3.75 -14.90 3.11
C GLN A 25 4.76 -14.00 2.41
N LEU A 26 5.24 -12.96 3.10
CA LEU A 26 6.26 -12.05 2.60
C LEU A 26 7.62 -12.37 3.21
N GLN A 27 8.67 -12.23 2.41
CA GLN A 27 10.05 -12.27 2.88
C GLN A 27 10.50 -10.88 3.35
N ALA A 28 11.52 -10.84 4.21
CA ALA A 28 12.09 -9.56 4.67
C ALA A 28 12.70 -8.80 3.47
N GLY A 29 12.35 -7.52 3.36
CA GLY A 29 12.80 -6.65 2.28
C GLY A 29 12.13 -6.88 0.92
N GLU A 30 11.17 -7.80 0.85
CA GLU A 30 10.41 -8.09 -0.37
C GLU A 30 9.46 -6.95 -0.73
N ARG A 31 9.34 -6.65 -2.01
CA ARG A 31 8.26 -5.85 -2.58
C ARG A 31 7.26 -6.79 -3.23
N HIS A 32 6.11 -6.93 -2.61
CA HIS A 32 5.07 -7.87 -3.04
C HIS A 32 3.86 -7.09 -3.55
N ALA A 33 3.44 -7.36 -4.79
CA ALA A 33 2.25 -6.76 -5.36
C ALA A 33 1.06 -7.72 -5.31
N ILE A 34 -0.11 -7.19 -4.91
CA ILE A 34 -1.39 -7.87 -5.06
C ILE A 34 -2.12 -7.23 -6.25
N ILE A 35 -2.45 -8.05 -7.24
CA ILE A 35 -3.18 -7.64 -8.43
C ILE A 35 -4.52 -8.38 -8.51
N GLY A 36 -5.45 -7.87 -9.30
CA GLY A 36 -6.77 -8.49 -9.50
C GLY A 36 -7.80 -7.46 -9.95
N THR A 37 -8.94 -7.92 -10.45
CA THR A 37 -10.05 -7.07 -10.88
C THR A 37 -10.69 -6.32 -9.71
N ASN A 38 -11.53 -5.34 -10.01
CA ASN A 38 -12.37 -4.69 -9.01
C ASN A 38 -13.31 -5.74 -8.38
N GLY A 39 -13.42 -5.72 -7.06
CA GLY A 39 -14.18 -6.73 -6.32
C GLY A 39 -13.43 -8.03 -6.04
N ALA A 40 -12.17 -8.20 -6.46
CA ALA A 40 -11.38 -9.40 -6.17
C ALA A 40 -11.04 -9.61 -4.68
N GLY A 41 -11.35 -8.64 -3.80
CA GLY A 41 -11.10 -8.75 -2.35
C GLY A 41 -9.82 -8.05 -1.87
N LYS A 42 -9.05 -7.41 -2.74
CA LYS A 42 -7.75 -6.78 -2.42
C LYS A 42 -7.83 -5.78 -1.26
N THR A 43 -8.72 -4.79 -1.37
CA THR A 43 -8.92 -3.76 -0.33
C THR A 43 -9.45 -4.37 0.98
N THR A 44 -10.29 -5.41 0.90
CA THR A 44 -10.74 -6.16 2.08
C THR A 44 -9.55 -6.84 2.75
N LEU A 45 -8.66 -7.47 2.00
CA LEU A 45 -7.44 -8.09 2.53
C LEU A 45 -6.57 -7.06 3.24
N PHE A 46 -6.34 -5.89 2.65
CA PHE A 46 -5.58 -4.80 3.29
C PHE A 46 -6.26 -4.30 4.58
N ASN A 47 -7.57 -4.14 4.57
CA ASN A 47 -8.32 -3.70 5.74
C ASN A 47 -8.23 -4.72 6.89
N VAL A 48 -8.24 -6.01 6.55
CA VAL A 48 -8.08 -7.08 7.54
C VAL A 48 -6.63 -7.16 8.04
N ILE A 49 -5.60 -7.05 7.15
CA ILE A 49 -4.18 -7.00 7.55
C ILE A 49 -3.89 -5.77 8.40
N ASN A 50 -4.49 -4.61 8.10
CA ASN A 50 -4.30 -3.38 8.90
C ASN A 50 -5.08 -3.39 10.22
N GLY A 51 -6.09 -4.26 10.37
CA GLY A 51 -6.90 -4.36 11.59
C GLY A 51 -8.10 -3.42 11.66
N GLN A 52 -8.49 -2.82 10.54
CA GLN A 52 -9.73 -2.06 10.40
C GLN A 52 -10.96 -2.99 10.38
N ILE A 53 -10.77 -4.21 9.88
CA ILE A 53 -11.80 -5.25 9.82
C ILE A 53 -11.22 -6.49 10.49
N ALA A 54 -12.00 -7.12 11.37
CA ALA A 54 -11.63 -8.42 11.95
C ALA A 54 -11.92 -9.54 10.94
N PRO A 55 -11.03 -10.53 10.78
CA PRO A 55 -11.32 -11.68 9.95
C PRO A 55 -12.43 -12.54 10.55
N SER A 56 -13.19 -13.24 9.70
CA SER A 56 -14.16 -14.26 10.14
C SER A 56 -13.45 -15.53 10.59
N SER A 57 -12.34 -15.90 9.91
CA SER A 57 -11.48 -17.04 10.27
C SER A 57 -10.08 -16.83 9.70
N GLY A 58 -9.13 -17.67 10.15
CA GLY A 58 -7.72 -17.59 9.77
C GLY A 58 -6.90 -16.75 10.72
N GLU A 59 -5.62 -16.61 10.42
CA GLU A 59 -4.65 -15.94 11.28
C GLU A 59 -3.77 -14.96 10.51
N ILE A 60 -3.33 -13.91 11.21
CA ILE A 60 -2.38 -12.90 10.73
C ILE A 60 -1.26 -12.77 11.72
N TRP A 61 -0.02 -12.92 11.22
CA TRP A 61 1.19 -12.73 11.99
C TRP A 61 2.00 -11.58 11.39
N ILE A 62 2.33 -10.60 12.22
CA ILE A 62 3.13 -9.43 11.85
C ILE A 62 4.40 -9.44 12.69
N LEU A 63 5.56 -9.48 12.03
CA LEU A 63 6.87 -9.50 12.66
C LEU A 63 6.97 -10.55 13.80
N GLY A 64 6.37 -11.74 13.56
CA GLY A 64 6.35 -12.85 14.51
C GLY A 64 5.36 -12.74 15.66
N THR A 65 4.54 -11.69 15.68
CA THR A 65 3.47 -11.52 16.66
C THR A 65 2.12 -11.87 16.04
N ASN A 66 1.31 -12.69 16.70
CA ASN A 66 -0.07 -12.93 16.27
C ASN A 66 -0.87 -11.62 16.38
N ALA A 67 -1.20 -11.04 15.23
CA ALA A 67 -1.90 -9.78 15.13
C ALA A 67 -3.38 -9.94 14.77
N THR A 68 -3.90 -11.16 14.68
CA THR A 68 -5.26 -11.48 14.18
C THR A 68 -6.35 -10.61 14.83
N ARG A 69 -6.26 -10.39 16.12
CA ARG A 69 -7.23 -9.60 16.90
C ARG A 69 -6.69 -8.26 17.39
N LEU A 70 -5.47 -7.88 17.01
CA LEU A 70 -4.89 -6.61 17.43
C LEU A 70 -5.55 -5.45 16.67
N PRO A 71 -5.91 -4.36 17.35
CA PRO A 71 -6.42 -3.15 16.71
C PRO A 71 -5.30 -2.42 15.95
N VAL A 72 -5.70 -1.51 15.05
CA VAL A 72 -4.80 -0.75 14.14
C VAL A 72 -3.58 -0.16 14.87
N HIS A 73 -3.80 0.55 15.98
CA HIS A 73 -2.71 1.21 16.73
C HIS A 73 -1.69 0.22 17.32
N ARG A 74 -2.10 -0.99 17.68
CA ARG A 74 -1.18 -2.04 18.15
C ARG A 74 -0.37 -2.61 17.01
N ARG A 75 -0.97 -2.79 15.82
CA ARG A 75 -0.24 -3.24 14.62
C ARG A 75 0.76 -2.16 14.16
N ALA A 76 0.39 -0.89 14.25
CA ALA A 76 1.32 0.22 14.00
C ALA A 76 2.50 0.20 14.98
N ALA A 77 2.27 -0.08 16.27
CA ALA A 77 3.33 -0.22 17.26
C ALA A 77 4.26 -1.41 17.01
N LEU A 78 3.83 -2.45 16.29
CA LEU A 78 4.70 -3.52 15.81
C LEU A 78 5.61 -3.09 14.64
N GLY A 79 5.33 -1.97 13.98
CA GLY A 79 6.07 -1.49 12.83
C GLY A 79 5.34 -1.64 11.49
N LEU A 80 4.01 -1.79 11.49
CA LEU A 80 3.17 -1.71 10.30
C LEU A 80 2.81 -0.25 10.03
N ALA A 81 3.03 0.21 8.80
CA ALA A 81 2.48 1.47 8.29
C ALA A 81 1.58 1.20 7.07
N ARG A 82 0.62 2.08 6.82
CA ARG A 82 -0.25 2.04 5.65
C ARG A 82 -0.48 3.43 5.10
N THR A 83 -0.41 3.59 3.77
CA THR A 83 -1.01 4.74 3.08
C THR A 83 -2.51 4.50 2.92
N PHE A 84 -3.31 5.56 2.98
CA PHE A 84 -4.75 5.44 2.78
C PHE A 84 -5.12 5.84 1.35
N GLN A 85 -6.18 5.23 0.82
CA GLN A 85 -6.72 5.51 -0.52
C GLN A 85 -7.30 6.95 -0.63
N VAL A 86 -7.73 7.53 0.49
CA VAL A 86 -8.11 8.95 0.59
C VAL A 86 -6.96 9.70 1.22
N THR A 87 -6.53 10.79 0.60
CA THR A 87 -5.42 11.64 1.08
C THR A 87 -5.58 11.98 2.55
N SER A 88 -4.64 11.47 3.36
CA SER A 88 -4.58 11.77 4.80
C SER A 88 -3.75 13.01 5.08
N LEU A 89 -3.56 13.86 4.05
CA LEU A 89 -2.83 15.11 4.14
C LEU A 89 -3.69 16.21 4.74
N PHE A 90 -3.06 17.10 5.49
CA PHE A 90 -3.70 18.34 5.95
C PHE A 90 -3.54 19.41 4.86
N PRO A 91 -4.60 19.68 4.05
CA PRO A 91 -4.47 20.51 2.84
C PRO A 91 -4.11 21.97 3.13
N HIS A 92 -4.48 22.47 4.31
CA HIS A 92 -4.21 23.84 4.77
C HIS A 92 -2.90 23.99 5.54
N LEU A 93 -2.13 22.92 5.69
CA LEU A 93 -0.78 22.98 6.22
C LEU A 93 0.24 22.90 5.07
N SER A 94 1.43 23.44 5.30
CA SER A 94 2.54 23.29 4.36
C SER A 94 3.07 21.84 4.36
N VAL A 95 3.84 21.48 3.35
CA VAL A 95 4.54 20.19 3.27
C VAL A 95 5.36 19.93 4.53
N LEU A 96 6.14 20.93 4.98
CA LEU A 96 6.95 20.81 6.20
C LEU A 96 6.08 20.58 7.43
N HIS A 97 4.97 21.30 7.57
CA HIS A 97 4.08 21.12 8.72
C HIS A 97 3.39 19.75 8.71
N ASN A 98 2.98 19.23 7.55
CA ASN A 98 2.49 17.85 7.44
C ASN A 98 3.53 16.84 7.93
N MET A 99 4.80 17.01 7.51
CA MET A 99 5.89 16.14 7.93
C MET A 99 6.18 16.24 9.43
N ILE A 100 6.20 17.47 9.99
CA ILE A 100 6.36 17.69 11.43
C ILE A 100 5.26 16.97 12.22
N VAL A 101 3.99 17.07 11.79
CA VAL A 101 2.87 16.38 12.45
C VAL A 101 3.07 14.86 12.43
N ALA A 102 3.49 14.29 11.30
CA ALA A 102 3.72 12.84 11.19
C ALA A 102 4.86 12.38 12.09
N VAL A 103 5.99 13.10 12.12
CA VAL A 103 7.13 12.78 12.99
C VAL A 103 6.77 12.95 14.47
N ALA A 104 6.03 14.01 14.82
CA ALA A 104 5.61 14.30 16.20
C ALA A 104 4.67 13.22 16.73
N ALA A 105 3.71 12.75 15.93
CA ALA A 105 2.75 11.71 16.32
C ALA A 105 3.44 10.38 16.74
N LEU A 106 4.65 10.14 16.26
CA LEU A 106 5.46 8.95 16.54
C LEU A 106 6.53 9.18 17.61
N SER A 107 6.69 10.43 18.06
CA SER A 107 7.67 10.81 19.07
C SER A 107 7.13 10.64 20.50
N ARG A 108 8.02 10.67 21.49
CA ARG A 108 7.64 10.70 22.90
C ARG A 108 6.99 12.03 23.33
N PHE A 109 7.02 13.03 22.46
CA PHE A 109 6.56 14.39 22.75
C PHE A 109 5.10 14.64 22.40
N HIS A 110 4.36 13.65 21.94
CA HIS A 110 2.94 13.78 21.55
C HIS A 110 1.98 14.15 22.73
N PHE A 111 2.46 14.11 23.97
CA PHE A 111 1.71 14.55 25.17
C PHE A 111 2.21 15.89 25.75
N VAL A 112 3.14 16.60 25.10
CA VAL A 112 3.66 17.88 25.61
C VAL A 112 2.85 19.03 25.03
N PHE A 113 1.88 19.53 25.81
CA PHE A 113 0.91 20.55 25.37
C PHE A 113 1.39 22.02 25.58
N TRP A 114 2.47 22.23 26.37
CA TRP A 114 2.93 23.58 26.76
C TRP A 114 3.97 24.18 25.83
N ARG A 115 4.44 23.46 24.83
CA ARG A 115 5.38 23.99 23.83
C ARG A 115 4.87 23.65 22.43
N PRO A 116 4.94 24.60 21.49
CA PRO A 116 4.63 24.30 20.11
C PRO A 116 5.56 23.19 19.59
N VAL A 117 5.05 22.31 18.77
CA VAL A 117 5.80 21.16 18.21
C VAL A 117 7.05 21.62 17.44
N THR A 118 6.99 22.80 16.82
CA THR A 118 8.10 23.44 16.12
C THR A 118 9.25 23.89 17.04
N ALA A 119 9.04 23.95 18.35
CA ALA A 119 10.12 24.23 19.32
C ALA A 119 10.99 23.00 19.65
N HIS A 120 10.62 21.81 19.14
CA HIS A 120 11.38 20.58 19.31
C HIS A 120 12.32 20.38 18.12
N ALA A 121 13.58 20.84 18.25
CA ALA A 121 14.58 20.81 17.16
C ALA A 121 14.78 19.40 16.56
N GLU A 122 14.68 18.33 17.37
CA GLU A 122 14.79 16.94 16.92
C GLU A 122 13.66 16.56 15.94
N ILE A 123 12.42 16.96 16.22
CA ILE A 123 11.26 16.68 15.35
C ILE A 123 11.42 17.46 14.04
N VAL A 124 11.74 18.75 14.15
CA VAL A 124 11.90 19.62 12.97
C VAL A 124 13.07 19.13 12.11
N GLY A 125 14.23 18.85 12.72
CA GLY A 125 15.40 18.35 12.00
C GLY A 125 15.11 17.05 11.26
N ARG A 126 14.46 16.08 11.92
CA ARG A 126 14.07 14.83 11.28
C ARG A 126 13.08 15.04 10.11
N ALA A 127 12.11 15.95 10.27
CA ALA A 127 11.18 16.29 9.19
C ALA A 127 11.92 16.91 7.99
N GLN A 128 12.90 17.77 8.23
CA GLN A 128 13.75 18.39 7.20
C GLN A 128 14.58 17.34 6.47
N ASP A 129 15.26 16.46 7.21
CA ASP A 129 16.09 15.40 6.64
C ASP A 129 15.27 14.46 5.75
N MET A 130 14.06 14.10 6.18
CA MET A 130 13.16 13.28 5.38
C MET A 130 12.73 13.99 4.10
N LEU A 131 12.30 15.24 4.16
CA LEU A 131 11.91 16.00 2.96
C LEU A 131 13.07 16.18 1.99
N ALA A 132 14.28 16.43 2.49
CA ALA A 132 15.48 16.55 1.67
C ALA A 132 15.84 15.21 1.00
N GLY A 133 15.83 14.13 1.75
CA GLY A 133 16.12 12.78 1.24
C GLY A 133 15.17 12.32 0.14
N TRP A 134 13.93 12.81 0.16
CA TRP A 134 12.90 12.45 -0.83
C TRP A 134 12.62 13.53 -1.88
N LYS A 135 13.51 14.55 -1.98
CA LYS A 135 13.41 15.68 -2.96
C LYS A 135 12.11 16.48 -2.85
N LEU A 136 11.55 16.56 -1.66
CA LEU A 136 10.37 17.38 -1.34
C LEU A 136 10.73 18.71 -0.66
N TRP A 137 12.01 18.95 -0.42
CA TRP A 137 12.48 20.13 0.31
C TRP A 137 12.11 21.46 -0.37
N ASP A 138 12.14 21.49 -1.70
CA ASP A 138 11.82 22.71 -2.46
C ASP A 138 10.32 23.10 -2.31
N HIS A 139 9.46 22.14 -2.02
CA HIS A 139 8.02 22.32 -1.77
C HIS A 139 7.68 22.60 -0.29
N ARG A 140 8.65 22.63 0.64
CA ARG A 140 8.44 22.66 2.10
C ARG A 140 7.46 23.70 2.60
N ASP A 141 7.46 24.90 1.99
CA ASP A 141 6.65 26.05 2.40
C ASP A 141 5.31 26.13 1.65
N GLU A 142 5.11 25.29 0.62
CA GLU A 142 3.88 25.26 -0.14
C GLU A 142 2.76 24.59 0.65
N LEU A 143 1.53 25.12 0.54
CA LEU A 143 0.35 24.44 1.07
C LEU A 143 0.09 23.18 0.26
N VAL A 144 -0.25 22.09 0.95
CA VAL A 144 -0.53 20.81 0.29
C VAL A 144 -1.66 20.92 -0.73
N ALA A 145 -2.67 21.75 -0.48
CA ALA A 145 -3.75 22.00 -1.43
C ALA A 145 -3.28 22.56 -2.80
N ASN A 146 -2.11 23.19 -2.86
CA ASN A 146 -1.57 23.82 -4.06
C ASN A 146 -0.62 22.89 -4.85
N LEU A 147 -0.25 21.76 -4.29
CA LEU A 147 0.63 20.79 -4.93
C LEU A 147 -0.06 20.03 -6.07
N SER A 148 0.71 19.62 -7.07
CA SER A 148 0.22 18.63 -8.03
C SER A 148 -0.14 17.31 -7.32
N TYR A 149 -1.05 16.56 -7.92
CA TYR A 149 -1.48 15.28 -7.34
C TYR A 149 -0.32 14.30 -7.15
N GLY A 150 0.64 14.28 -8.08
CA GLY A 150 1.84 13.45 -7.99
C GLY A 150 2.72 13.81 -6.79
N VAL A 151 2.92 15.11 -6.51
CA VAL A 151 3.69 15.57 -5.33
C VAL A 151 2.94 15.26 -4.02
N GLN A 152 1.60 15.41 -4.01
CA GLN A 152 0.80 14.99 -2.86
C GLN A 152 0.97 13.49 -2.59
N ARG A 153 0.93 12.65 -3.65
CA ARG A 153 1.08 11.20 -3.52
C ARG A 153 2.48 10.81 -3.04
N GLN A 154 3.51 11.50 -3.53
CA GLN A 154 4.87 11.34 -3.03
C GLN A 154 4.96 11.67 -1.54
N LEU A 155 4.37 12.79 -1.12
CA LEU A 155 4.34 13.20 0.29
C LEU A 155 3.64 12.15 1.18
N GLU A 156 2.53 11.56 0.73
CA GLU A 156 1.83 10.50 1.47
C GLU A 156 2.72 9.28 1.74
N ILE A 157 3.47 8.84 0.72
CA ILE A 157 4.41 7.72 0.88
C ILE A 157 5.48 8.11 1.92
N VAL A 158 6.04 9.30 1.81
CA VAL A 158 7.10 9.77 2.72
C VAL A 158 6.58 9.94 4.16
N LEU A 159 5.35 10.42 4.34
CA LEU A 159 4.72 10.48 5.66
C LEU A 159 4.54 9.09 6.29
N ALA A 160 4.16 8.09 5.50
CA ALA A 160 4.04 6.72 5.99
C ALA A 160 5.40 6.12 6.43
N LEU A 161 6.50 6.62 5.89
CA LEU A 161 7.86 6.22 6.26
C LEU A 161 8.36 6.92 7.54
N ALA A 162 7.68 7.95 8.06
CA ALA A 162 8.12 8.70 9.22
C ALA A 162 8.36 7.82 10.46
N GLY A 163 7.67 6.68 10.57
CA GLY A 163 7.82 5.69 11.64
C GLY A 163 8.94 4.67 11.43
N ASN A 164 9.72 4.73 10.37
CA ASN A 164 10.66 3.67 9.98
C ASN A 164 9.97 2.29 9.99
N PRO A 165 8.88 2.10 9.25
CA PRO A 165 8.12 0.86 9.32
C PRO A 165 8.95 -0.32 8.82
N LYS A 166 8.71 -1.50 9.42
CA LYS A 166 9.26 -2.77 8.94
C LYS A 166 8.37 -3.42 7.87
N LEU A 167 7.09 -3.06 7.86
CA LEU A 167 6.09 -3.48 6.89
C LEU A 167 5.25 -2.28 6.46
N LEU A 168 5.31 -1.94 5.18
CA LEU A 168 4.58 -0.84 4.56
C LEU A 168 3.49 -1.38 3.63
N LEU A 169 2.25 -0.98 3.85
CA LEU A 169 1.11 -1.27 2.98
C LEU A 169 0.82 -0.05 2.11
N LEU A 170 0.86 -0.21 0.79
CA LEU A 170 0.56 0.82 -0.20
C LEU A 170 -0.71 0.44 -0.97
N ASP A 171 -1.75 1.26 -0.85
CA ASP A 171 -3.05 1.01 -1.48
C ASP A 171 -3.18 1.87 -2.74
N GLU A 172 -3.02 1.24 -3.91
CA GLU A 172 -3.06 1.84 -5.24
C GLU A 172 -2.20 3.12 -5.35
N PRO A 173 -0.88 3.05 -5.01
CA PRO A 173 -0.04 4.24 -4.94
C PRO A 173 0.11 4.97 -6.28
N MET A 174 -0.22 4.34 -7.41
CA MET A 174 -0.13 4.93 -8.75
C MET A 174 -1.47 5.42 -9.29
N ALA A 175 -2.58 5.25 -8.56
CA ALA A 175 -3.90 5.63 -9.04
C ALA A 175 -4.00 7.14 -9.33
N GLY A 176 -4.48 7.50 -10.53
CA GLY A 176 -4.68 8.89 -10.94
C GLY A 176 -3.42 9.65 -11.35
N LEU A 177 -2.25 9.02 -11.33
CA LEU A 177 -1.00 9.63 -11.75
C LEU A 177 -0.85 9.60 -13.28
N SER A 178 -0.22 10.64 -13.84
CA SER A 178 0.29 10.62 -15.20
C SER A 178 1.43 9.59 -15.37
N ALA A 179 1.80 9.23 -16.59
CA ALA A 179 2.88 8.28 -16.85
C ALA A 179 4.22 8.72 -16.21
N SER A 180 4.55 10.01 -16.28
CA SER A 180 5.77 10.54 -15.67
C SER A 180 5.74 10.49 -14.14
N GLU A 181 4.60 10.81 -13.52
CA GLU A 181 4.42 10.73 -12.07
C GLU A 181 4.43 9.27 -11.57
N THR A 182 3.83 8.34 -12.33
CA THR A 182 3.91 6.89 -12.06
C THR A 182 5.36 6.40 -12.04
N HIS A 183 6.18 6.87 -12.98
CA HIS A 183 7.61 6.56 -12.98
C HIS A 183 8.31 7.07 -11.71
N LEU A 184 8.07 8.33 -11.33
CA LEU A 184 8.66 8.92 -10.13
C LEU A 184 8.22 8.17 -8.85
N ALA A 185 6.93 7.89 -8.71
CA ALA A 185 6.40 7.15 -7.56
C ALA A 185 6.94 5.72 -7.50
N SER A 186 7.08 5.06 -8.67
CA SER A 186 7.71 3.74 -8.76
C SER A 186 9.16 3.77 -8.30
N ASP A 187 9.93 4.79 -8.75
CA ASP A 187 11.33 4.95 -8.35
C ASP A 187 11.47 5.21 -6.84
N ILE A 188 10.55 5.94 -6.23
CA ILE A 188 10.50 6.12 -4.77
C ILE A 188 10.39 4.75 -4.08
N ILE A 189 9.43 3.92 -4.50
CA ILE A 189 9.22 2.60 -3.89
C ILE A 189 10.42 1.67 -4.15
N LEU A 190 11.00 1.72 -5.35
CA LEU A 190 12.19 0.94 -5.71
C LEU A 190 13.44 1.34 -4.92
N ASN A 191 13.55 2.61 -4.52
CA ASN A 191 14.68 3.13 -3.74
C ASN A 191 14.47 3.03 -2.21
N LEU A 192 13.32 2.50 -1.74
CA LEU A 192 13.15 2.21 -0.32
C LEU A 192 14.22 1.24 0.17
N ASP A 193 14.73 1.50 1.38
CA ASP A 193 15.62 0.56 2.05
C ASP A 193 14.95 -0.83 2.16
N ARG A 194 15.69 -1.88 1.82
CA ARG A 194 15.26 -3.28 1.96
C ARG A 194 15.04 -3.70 3.42
N ALA A 195 15.35 -2.86 4.40
CA ALA A 195 14.89 -3.04 5.78
C ALA A 195 13.37 -2.87 5.92
N THR A 196 12.72 -2.20 4.96
CA THR A 196 11.25 -2.06 4.86
C THR A 196 10.71 -3.06 3.83
N THR A 197 9.86 -3.97 4.28
CA THR A 197 9.08 -4.86 3.41
C THR A 197 7.86 -4.11 2.91
N VAL A 198 7.55 -4.23 1.63
CA VAL A 198 6.43 -3.52 1.00
C VAL A 198 5.40 -4.52 0.48
N LEU A 199 4.13 -4.33 0.86
CA LEU A 199 2.99 -4.97 0.23
C LEU A 199 2.16 -3.88 -0.45
N LEU A 200 1.95 -3.98 -1.76
CA LEU A 200 1.17 -3.01 -2.50
C LEU A 200 -0.01 -3.66 -3.23
N ILE A 201 -1.12 -2.94 -3.29
CA ILE A 201 -2.21 -3.25 -4.22
C ILE A 201 -2.02 -2.37 -5.45
N GLU A 202 -2.12 -2.96 -6.63
CA GLU A 202 -2.14 -2.23 -7.88
C GLU A 202 -3.12 -2.85 -8.88
N HIS A 203 -3.71 -1.99 -9.68
CA HIS A 203 -4.53 -2.40 -10.82
C HIS A 203 -3.79 -2.20 -12.15
N ASP A 204 -2.78 -1.34 -12.19
CA ASP A 204 -1.86 -1.20 -13.32
C ASP A 204 -0.80 -2.30 -13.25
N LEU A 205 -0.91 -3.27 -14.16
CA LEU A 205 0.02 -4.40 -14.23
C LEU A 205 1.44 -3.96 -14.57
N ALA A 206 1.61 -2.91 -15.37
CA ALA A 206 2.95 -2.44 -15.74
C ALA A 206 3.67 -1.84 -14.52
N ALA A 207 2.97 -1.04 -13.73
CA ALA A 207 3.47 -0.49 -12.48
C ALA A 207 3.77 -1.59 -11.45
N ALA A 208 2.83 -2.53 -11.25
CA ALA A 208 3.01 -3.67 -10.34
C ALA A 208 4.25 -4.50 -10.70
N PHE A 209 4.40 -4.87 -11.98
CA PHE A 209 5.52 -5.70 -12.46
C PHE A 209 6.86 -4.97 -12.47
N ARG A 210 6.85 -3.63 -12.53
CA ARG A 210 8.07 -2.84 -12.41
C ARG A 210 8.63 -2.84 -10.99
N ILE A 211 7.75 -2.82 -9.99
CA ILE A 211 8.11 -2.60 -8.59
C ILE A 211 8.34 -3.91 -7.84
N ALA A 212 7.51 -4.92 -8.13
CA ALA A 212 7.42 -6.11 -7.30
C ALA A 212 8.52 -7.15 -7.59
N ASP A 213 9.05 -7.74 -6.53
CA ASP A 213 9.87 -8.95 -6.59
C ASP A 213 8.96 -10.20 -6.78
N ARG A 214 7.77 -10.17 -6.17
CA ARG A 214 6.73 -11.21 -6.29
C ARG A 214 5.35 -10.59 -6.45
N VAL A 215 4.46 -11.33 -7.07
CA VAL A 215 3.08 -10.90 -7.37
C VAL A 215 2.12 -11.99 -6.99
N THR A 216 1.04 -11.62 -6.29
CA THR A 216 -0.12 -12.48 -6.01
C THR A 216 -1.32 -11.96 -6.80
N ALA A 217 -1.91 -12.80 -7.64
CA ALA A 217 -3.14 -12.51 -8.35
C ALA A 217 -4.33 -13.00 -7.53
N MET A 218 -5.31 -12.12 -7.32
CA MET A 218 -6.56 -12.45 -6.63
C MET A 218 -7.75 -12.35 -7.57
N ASP A 219 -8.70 -13.26 -7.40
CA ASP A 219 -10.02 -13.22 -8.04
C ASP A 219 -11.06 -13.78 -7.08
N GLN A 220 -12.24 -13.12 -6.99
CA GLN A 220 -13.37 -13.54 -6.16
C GLN A 220 -13.00 -13.95 -4.72
N GLY A 221 -12.12 -13.17 -4.09
CA GLY A 221 -11.69 -13.39 -2.70
C GLY A 221 -10.64 -14.49 -2.51
N ARG A 222 -10.09 -15.07 -3.57
CA ARG A 222 -9.11 -16.17 -3.53
C ARG A 222 -7.81 -15.77 -4.23
N VAL A 223 -6.72 -16.38 -3.80
CA VAL A 223 -5.46 -16.37 -4.55
C VAL A 223 -5.58 -17.35 -5.71
N VAL A 224 -5.33 -16.89 -6.93
CA VAL A 224 -5.41 -17.70 -8.15
C VAL A 224 -4.06 -17.99 -8.78
N ALA A 225 -3.06 -17.14 -8.52
CA ALA A 225 -1.68 -17.34 -8.91
C ALA A 225 -0.74 -16.56 -8.00
N GLU A 226 0.48 -17.05 -7.80
CA GLU A 226 1.56 -16.37 -7.10
C GLU A 226 2.89 -16.74 -7.74
N GLY A 227 3.77 -15.76 -7.95
CA GLY A 227 5.08 -15.98 -8.56
C GLY A 227 5.84 -14.67 -8.78
N THR A 228 6.95 -14.76 -9.51
CA THR A 228 7.67 -13.59 -10.03
C THR A 228 6.84 -12.88 -11.10
N PRO A 229 7.11 -11.59 -11.38
CA PRO A 229 6.43 -10.88 -12.47
C PRO A 229 6.44 -11.64 -13.81
N ASP A 230 7.55 -12.31 -14.15
CA ASP A 230 7.69 -13.05 -15.41
C ASP A 230 6.90 -14.36 -15.44
N GLU A 231 6.78 -15.05 -14.31
CA GLU A 231 5.92 -16.22 -14.16
C GLU A 231 4.46 -15.82 -14.29
N ILE A 232 4.06 -14.78 -13.59
CA ILE A 232 2.68 -14.27 -13.58
C ILE A 232 2.25 -13.78 -14.98
N ARG A 233 3.13 -13.13 -15.76
CA ARG A 233 2.84 -12.73 -17.15
C ARG A 233 2.51 -13.90 -18.07
N LYS A 234 3.05 -15.07 -17.80
CA LYS A 234 2.84 -16.30 -18.61
C LYS A 234 1.56 -17.05 -18.21
N GLU A 235 1.03 -16.74 -17.01
CA GLU A 235 -0.13 -17.44 -16.48
C GLU A 235 -1.40 -17.21 -17.31
N SER A 236 -2.00 -18.29 -17.76
CA SER A 236 -3.24 -18.27 -18.57
C SER A 236 -4.46 -17.79 -17.77
N SER A 237 -4.44 -17.93 -16.44
CA SER A 237 -5.45 -17.44 -15.51
C SER A 237 -5.55 -15.91 -15.54
N LEU A 238 -4.41 -15.20 -15.61
CA LEU A 238 -4.37 -13.75 -15.75
C LEU A 238 -4.97 -13.26 -17.06
N ARG A 239 -4.68 -13.93 -18.16
CA ARG A 239 -5.30 -13.60 -19.46
C ARG A 239 -6.82 -13.70 -19.39
N ARG A 240 -7.37 -14.69 -18.69
CA ARG A 240 -8.82 -14.84 -18.47
C ARG A 240 -9.37 -13.71 -17.58
N ILE A 241 -8.70 -13.39 -16.49
CA ILE A 241 -9.13 -12.36 -15.52
C ILE A 241 -9.13 -10.96 -16.16
N TYR A 242 -8.09 -10.61 -16.90
CA TYR A 242 -7.94 -9.26 -17.47
C TYR A 242 -8.45 -9.12 -18.92
N MET A 243 -8.47 -10.17 -19.73
CA MET A 243 -8.97 -10.17 -21.11
C MET A 243 -10.38 -10.73 -21.27
N GLY A 244 -10.87 -11.51 -20.30
CA GLY A 244 -12.20 -12.17 -20.38
C GLY A 244 -13.39 -11.25 -20.14
N ALA A 245 -13.19 -10.02 -19.69
CA ALA A 245 -14.27 -9.05 -19.53
C ALA A 245 -14.58 -8.23 -20.80
N GLY A 246 -13.80 -8.37 -21.88
CA GLY A 246 -13.93 -7.55 -23.11
C GLY A 246 -13.97 -8.28 -24.43
N ALA A 247 -13.76 -9.60 -24.47
CA ALA A 247 -13.74 -10.35 -25.73
C ALA A 247 -15.01 -11.21 -25.89
N ALA A 248 -16.14 -10.59 -26.22
CA ALA A 248 -17.21 -11.29 -26.93
C ALA A 248 -16.65 -11.74 -28.29
N ALA A 249 -16.60 -13.05 -28.53
CA ALA A 249 -16.13 -13.63 -29.77
C ALA A 249 -16.85 -12.98 -30.97
N PRO A 250 -16.16 -12.74 -32.11
CA PRO A 250 -16.83 -12.29 -33.32
C PRO A 250 -17.81 -13.40 -33.73
N LYS A 251 -19.08 -13.06 -33.80
CA LYS A 251 -20.10 -13.92 -34.41
C LYS A 251 -19.69 -14.14 -35.86
N ASN A 252 -19.22 -15.35 -36.17
CA ASN A 252 -19.14 -15.81 -37.56
C ASN A 252 -20.53 -15.73 -38.17
N GLY A 253 -20.77 -14.67 -38.95
CA GLY A 253 -21.89 -14.56 -39.82
C GLY A 253 -21.72 -15.58 -40.95
N ALA A 254 -22.40 -16.71 -40.84
CA ALA A 254 -22.57 -17.64 -41.93
C ALA A 254 -23.30 -16.91 -43.05
N ALA A 255 -22.63 -16.73 -44.18
CA ALA A 255 -23.27 -16.42 -45.45
C ALA A 255 -24.18 -17.60 -45.85
N ARG A 256 -25.41 -17.30 -46.09
CA ARG A 256 -26.33 -18.14 -46.90
C ARG A 256 -27.12 -17.19 -47.78
N GLY A 257 -27.13 -17.53 -49.06
CA GLY A 257 -28.09 -17.07 -50.06
C GLY A 257 -27.47 -16.31 -51.22
#